data_b71df015347560dc9b2126ad94afb0bd
#
_entry.id   b71df015347560dc9b2126ad94afb0bd
#
_cell.length_a   1.000
_cell.length_b   1.000
_cell.length_c   1.000
_cell.angle_alpha   90.00
_cell.angle_beta   90.00
_cell.angle_gamma   90.00
#
_symmetry.space_group_name_H-M   'P 1'
#
loop_
_entity.id
_entity.type
_entity.pdbx_description
1 polymer ?
#
loop_
_entity_poly.entity_id
_entity_poly.type
_entity_poly.pdbx_seq_one_letter_code
_entity_poly.pdbx_strand_id
1 'polypeptide(L)'
;RSYQELADYVSAYDQKMSMKRENIADRGIWTAKKRYILNVWDSEGVRYKEPKMKIMGLETARSSTPAYFRDKLYAAFKIIIGKSNDELIDFINDVRAETRLRPYEEVAFPRGVNNLAKYRHPTEIYNKGTPIHVRGALLYNHYVRKYGVENKHPLIQEGEKIKFMYLKTPNPLHENTISFFGELPKEFGIEKYVDYQTQFEKSFLEPLKNVLQCIGWTHEKTITISSFFS
;
A
#
# COMPACT_ATOMS: atom_id res chain seq x y z
N ARG A 1 -3.10 -20.75 -33.52
CA ARG A 1 -3.38 -22.18 -33.58
C ARG A 1 -4.48 -22.52 -32.61
N SER A 2 -5.43 -23.36 -33.02
CA SER A 2 -6.48 -23.86 -32.13
C SER A 2 -5.89 -24.89 -31.14
N TYR A 3 -6.57 -25.09 -30.01
CA TYR A 3 -6.13 -26.13 -29.07
C TYR A 3 -6.14 -27.54 -29.69
N GLN A 4 -7.02 -27.79 -30.68
CA GLN A 4 -7.05 -29.04 -31.42
C GLN A 4 -5.77 -29.22 -32.26
N GLU A 5 -5.37 -28.20 -33.04
CA GLU A 5 -4.13 -28.21 -33.79
C GLU A 5 -2.89 -28.44 -32.90
N LEU A 6 -2.88 -27.89 -31.70
CA LEU A 6 -1.81 -28.09 -30.75
C LEU A 6 -1.80 -29.53 -30.21
N ALA A 7 -2.98 -30.04 -29.85
CA ALA A 7 -3.13 -31.44 -29.38
C ALA A 7 -2.67 -32.45 -30.44
N ASP A 8 -3.04 -32.23 -31.69
CA ASP A 8 -2.64 -33.07 -32.85
C ASP A 8 -1.12 -32.98 -33.08
N TYR A 9 -0.55 -31.77 -33.00
CA TYR A 9 0.89 -31.53 -33.17
C TYR A 9 1.74 -32.28 -32.13
N VAL A 10 1.30 -32.31 -30.85
CA VAL A 10 2.02 -33.01 -29.77
C VAL A 10 1.56 -34.46 -29.61
N SER A 11 0.71 -34.98 -30.49
CA SER A 11 0.12 -36.31 -30.40
C SER A 11 -0.53 -36.60 -29.04
N ALA A 12 -1.26 -35.59 -28.51
CA ALA A 12 -1.93 -35.72 -27.22
C ALA A 12 -3.03 -36.78 -27.27
N TYR A 13 -3.05 -37.66 -26.28
CA TYR A 13 -4.03 -38.74 -26.18
C TYR A 13 -5.47 -38.22 -25.98
N ASP A 14 -5.61 -37.06 -25.31
CA ASP A 14 -6.87 -36.39 -25.04
C ASP A 14 -6.68 -34.90 -24.90
N GLN A 15 -7.63 -34.09 -25.39
CA GLN A 15 -7.60 -32.62 -25.23
C GLN A 15 -8.12 -32.21 -23.86
N LYS A 16 -7.21 -31.94 -22.94
CA LYS A 16 -7.53 -31.50 -21.55
C LYS A 16 -7.48 -29.98 -21.34
N MET A 17 -6.93 -29.22 -22.30
CA MET A 17 -6.87 -27.77 -22.22
C MET A 17 -8.11 -27.15 -22.85
N SER A 18 -8.72 -26.24 -22.13
CA SER A 18 -9.80 -25.39 -22.62
C SER A 18 -9.53 -23.94 -22.27
N MET A 19 -9.86 -23.02 -23.19
CA MET A 19 -9.83 -21.57 -22.93
C MET A 19 -11.25 -21.04 -23.00
N LYS A 20 -11.65 -20.35 -21.94
CA LYS A 20 -12.92 -19.63 -21.90
C LYS A 20 -12.65 -18.13 -21.76
N ARG A 21 -13.50 -17.32 -22.37
CA ARG A 21 -13.45 -15.88 -22.18
C ARG A 21 -13.78 -15.54 -20.72
N GLU A 22 -12.86 -14.86 -20.03
CA GLU A 22 -13.04 -14.47 -18.63
C GLU A 22 -13.66 -13.08 -18.52
N ASN A 23 -13.12 -12.09 -19.23
CA ASN A 23 -13.60 -10.71 -19.14
C ASN A 23 -13.63 -10.02 -20.51
N ILE A 24 -14.58 -9.06 -20.69
CA ILE A 24 -14.55 -8.03 -21.72
C ILE A 24 -14.40 -6.69 -21.00
N ALA A 25 -13.39 -5.94 -21.35
CA ALA A 25 -13.12 -4.61 -20.83
C ALA A 25 -12.94 -3.63 -22.00
N ASP A 26 -13.38 -2.38 -21.84
CA ASP A 26 -13.17 -1.31 -22.83
C ASP A 26 -11.83 -0.61 -22.63
N ARG A 27 -11.32 -0.61 -21.41
CA ARG A 27 -10.03 -0.02 -21.03
C ARG A 27 -9.26 -0.93 -20.07
N GLY A 28 -7.94 -0.91 -20.19
CA GLY A 28 -7.06 -1.67 -19.29
C GLY A 28 -5.66 -1.10 -19.24
N ILE A 29 -5.03 -1.23 -18.08
CA ILE A 29 -3.65 -0.82 -17.82
C ILE A 29 -2.93 -2.03 -17.22
N TRP A 30 -1.86 -2.47 -17.86
CA TRP A 30 -1.00 -3.55 -17.38
C TRP A 30 0.33 -2.98 -16.93
N THR A 31 0.63 -3.04 -15.64
CA THR A 31 1.88 -2.51 -15.08
C THR A 31 2.98 -3.56 -15.02
N ALA A 32 2.62 -4.84 -14.90
CA ALA A 32 3.54 -5.97 -14.92
C ALA A 32 2.75 -7.29 -15.05
N LYS A 33 3.46 -8.44 -15.13
CA LYS A 33 2.86 -9.76 -15.04
C LYS A 33 1.99 -9.89 -13.78
N LYS A 34 0.73 -10.28 -13.92
CA LYS A 34 -0.27 -10.42 -12.84
C LYS A 34 -0.62 -9.10 -12.13
N ARG A 35 -0.32 -7.94 -12.71
CA ARG A 35 -0.62 -6.61 -12.16
C ARG A 35 -1.31 -5.76 -13.21
N TYR A 36 -2.62 -5.56 -13.04
CA TYR A 36 -3.43 -4.81 -14.00
C TYR A 36 -4.67 -4.18 -13.38
N ILE A 37 -5.23 -3.22 -14.11
CA ILE A 37 -6.52 -2.58 -13.86
C ILE A 37 -7.34 -2.73 -15.13
N LEU A 38 -8.57 -3.23 -15.04
CA LEU A 38 -9.53 -3.37 -16.15
C LEU A 38 -10.83 -2.69 -15.81
N ASN A 39 -11.44 -2.02 -16.80
CA ASN A 39 -12.81 -1.53 -16.75
C ASN A 39 -13.73 -2.56 -17.42
N VAL A 40 -14.30 -3.47 -16.63
CA VAL A 40 -14.94 -4.71 -17.10
C VAL A 40 -16.43 -4.50 -17.34
N TRP A 41 -16.88 -4.81 -18.53
CA TRP A 41 -18.29 -4.82 -18.95
C TRP A 41 -18.95 -6.19 -18.89
N ASP A 42 -18.17 -7.26 -19.01
CA ASP A 42 -18.64 -8.64 -18.98
C ASP A 42 -17.61 -9.52 -18.25
N SER A 43 -18.06 -10.32 -17.32
CA SER A 43 -17.22 -11.30 -16.63
C SER A 43 -17.88 -12.67 -16.72
N GLU A 44 -17.20 -13.64 -17.34
CA GLU A 44 -17.65 -15.02 -17.50
C GLU A 44 -19.05 -15.14 -18.15
N GLY A 45 -19.40 -14.20 -19.06
CA GLY A 45 -20.69 -14.14 -19.74
C GLY A 45 -21.77 -13.35 -19.00
N VAL A 46 -21.48 -12.84 -17.81
CA VAL A 46 -22.40 -11.93 -17.08
C VAL A 46 -22.10 -10.48 -17.48
N ARG A 47 -23.01 -9.87 -18.21
CA ARG A 47 -22.91 -8.49 -18.66
C ARG A 47 -23.38 -7.52 -17.59
N TYR A 48 -22.57 -6.50 -17.29
CA TYR A 48 -22.90 -5.46 -16.33
C TYR A 48 -23.61 -4.29 -16.99
N LYS A 49 -24.55 -3.63 -16.29
CA LYS A 49 -25.20 -2.38 -16.73
C LYS A 49 -24.20 -1.22 -16.73
N GLU A 50 -23.32 -1.20 -15.74
CA GLU A 50 -22.21 -0.25 -15.60
C GLU A 50 -20.92 -1.03 -15.43
N PRO A 51 -19.80 -0.55 -15.99
CA PRO A 51 -18.53 -1.29 -15.90
C PRO A 51 -18.03 -1.37 -14.46
N LYS A 52 -17.45 -2.51 -14.12
CA LYS A 52 -16.82 -2.75 -12.83
C LYS A 52 -15.30 -2.76 -12.95
N MET A 53 -14.63 -2.04 -12.07
CA MET A 53 -13.18 -2.04 -12.06
C MET A 53 -12.64 -3.31 -11.42
N LYS A 54 -11.88 -4.10 -12.20
CA LYS A 54 -11.14 -5.29 -11.74
C LYS A 54 -9.67 -4.92 -11.57
N ILE A 55 -9.14 -5.09 -10.36
CA ILE A 55 -7.76 -4.78 -10.03
C ILE A 55 -7.07 -6.04 -9.52
N MET A 56 -5.90 -6.34 -10.08
CA MET A 56 -5.10 -7.49 -9.70
C MET A 56 -3.67 -7.10 -9.36
N GLY A 57 -3.16 -7.66 -8.26
CA GLY A 57 -1.76 -7.55 -7.86
C GLY A 57 -1.27 -6.17 -7.43
N LEU A 58 -2.15 -5.17 -7.36
CA LEU A 58 -1.82 -3.82 -6.90
C LEU A 58 -2.15 -3.63 -5.41
N GLU A 59 -1.68 -2.53 -4.86
CA GLU A 59 -1.72 -2.24 -3.42
C GLU A 59 -3.14 -2.08 -2.85
N THR A 60 -4.12 -1.74 -3.68
CA THR A 60 -5.56 -1.70 -3.31
C THR A 60 -6.10 -3.06 -2.82
N ALA A 61 -5.51 -4.16 -3.29
CA ALA A 61 -5.89 -5.52 -2.92
C ALA A 61 -5.07 -6.08 -1.73
N ARG A 62 -4.08 -5.34 -1.22
CA ARG A 62 -3.17 -5.82 -0.18
C ARG A 62 -3.63 -5.42 1.21
N SER A 63 -3.77 -6.38 2.11
CA SER A 63 -4.07 -6.14 3.54
C SER A 63 -2.96 -5.36 4.26
N SER A 64 -1.75 -5.32 3.69
CA SER A 64 -0.61 -4.59 4.23
C SER A 64 -0.63 -3.08 3.94
N THR A 65 -1.56 -2.61 3.11
CA THR A 65 -1.81 -1.18 2.87
C THR A 65 -2.92 -0.72 3.80
N PRO A 66 -2.81 0.44 4.48
CA PRO A 66 -3.88 0.98 5.31
C PRO A 66 -5.20 1.12 4.53
N ALA A 67 -6.34 0.83 5.17
CA ALA A 67 -7.65 0.84 4.52
C ALA A 67 -7.95 2.19 3.86
N TYR A 68 -7.69 3.29 4.56
CA TYR A 68 -7.82 4.64 4.05
C TYR A 68 -7.10 4.83 2.70
N PHE A 69 -5.84 4.41 2.59
CA PHE A 69 -5.09 4.56 1.34
C PHE A 69 -5.52 3.57 0.26
N ARG A 70 -6.04 2.39 0.61
CA ARG A 70 -6.64 1.48 -0.39
C ARG A 70 -7.83 2.12 -1.08
N ASP A 71 -8.71 2.76 -0.32
CA ASP A 71 -9.89 3.45 -0.84
C ASP A 71 -9.49 4.64 -1.72
N LYS A 72 -8.49 5.42 -1.30
CA LYS A 72 -7.95 6.53 -2.10
C LYS A 72 -7.26 6.06 -3.39
N LEU A 73 -6.49 4.97 -3.34
CA LEU A 73 -5.90 4.37 -4.55
C LEU A 73 -6.99 3.87 -5.50
N TYR A 74 -8.05 3.25 -4.98
CA TYR A 74 -9.17 2.81 -5.81
C TYR A 74 -9.86 4.00 -6.49
N ALA A 75 -10.08 5.11 -5.79
CA ALA A 75 -10.61 6.34 -6.36
C ALA A 75 -9.67 6.95 -7.41
N ALA A 76 -8.36 6.97 -7.16
CA ALA A 76 -7.37 7.41 -8.13
C ALA A 76 -7.40 6.57 -9.41
N PHE A 77 -7.53 5.25 -9.31
CA PHE A 77 -7.63 4.38 -10.47
C PHE A 77 -8.91 4.60 -11.28
N LYS A 78 -10.03 4.96 -10.63
CA LYS A 78 -11.25 5.40 -11.36
C LYS A 78 -11.00 6.68 -12.16
N ILE A 79 -10.28 7.63 -11.60
CA ILE A 79 -9.90 8.86 -12.31
C ILE A 79 -9.00 8.52 -13.50
N ILE A 80 -7.99 7.69 -13.33
CA ILE A 80 -7.08 7.26 -14.41
C ILE A 80 -7.85 6.59 -15.56
N ILE A 81 -8.82 5.75 -15.28
CA ILE A 81 -9.61 5.05 -16.29
C ILE A 81 -10.60 5.99 -16.99
N GLY A 82 -11.20 6.95 -16.29
CA GLY A 82 -12.36 7.71 -16.79
C GLY A 82 -12.13 9.20 -17.06
N LYS A 83 -11.03 9.78 -16.59
CA LYS A 83 -10.85 11.22 -16.55
C LYS A 83 -9.49 11.70 -17.08
N SER A 84 -9.02 12.86 -16.64
CA SER A 84 -7.79 13.51 -17.09
C SER A 84 -6.65 13.44 -16.04
N ASN A 85 -5.42 13.75 -16.50
CA ASN A 85 -4.26 13.87 -15.63
C ASN A 85 -4.41 15.03 -14.63
N ASP A 86 -4.98 16.15 -15.07
CA ASP A 86 -5.15 17.33 -14.20
C ASP A 86 -6.10 17.03 -13.02
N GLU A 87 -7.22 16.36 -13.28
CA GLU A 87 -8.13 15.93 -12.22
C GLU A 87 -7.46 14.96 -11.23
N LEU A 88 -6.56 14.11 -11.74
CA LEU A 88 -5.78 13.21 -10.88
C LEU A 88 -4.79 13.99 -10.00
N ILE A 89 -4.10 14.99 -10.55
CA ILE A 89 -3.16 15.83 -9.80
C ILE A 89 -3.88 16.59 -8.68
N ASP A 90 -5.05 17.15 -8.98
CA ASP A 90 -5.86 17.84 -7.98
C ASP A 90 -6.30 16.86 -6.88
N PHE A 91 -6.78 15.67 -7.25
CA PHE A 91 -7.12 14.61 -6.30
C PHE A 91 -5.91 14.16 -5.43
N ILE A 92 -4.71 14.04 -6.00
CA ILE A 92 -3.48 13.71 -5.24
C ILE A 92 -3.20 14.78 -4.17
N ASN A 93 -3.36 16.06 -4.52
CA ASN A 93 -3.17 17.18 -3.58
C ASN A 93 -4.22 17.16 -2.46
N ASP A 94 -5.47 16.87 -2.78
CA ASP A 94 -6.54 16.72 -1.78
C ASP A 94 -6.25 15.59 -0.80
N VAL A 95 -5.86 14.41 -1.30
CA VAL A 95 -5.48 13.26 -0.47
C VAL A 95 -4.26 13.59 0.41
N ARG A 96 -3.28 14.33 -0.12
CA ARG A 96 -2.10 14.78 0.66
C ARG A 96 -2.50 15.69 1.81
N ALA A 97 -3.42 16.64 1.58
CA ALA A 97 -3.92 17.55 2.61
C ALA A 97 -4.76 16.79 3.65
N GLU A 98 -5.68 15.95 3.20
CA GLU A 98 -6.56 15.15 4.05
C GLU A 98 -5.77 14.17 4.94
N THR A 99 -4.72 13.54 4.42
CA THR A 99 -3.88 12.59 5.17
C THR A 99 -3.33 13.20 6.46
N ARG A 100 -2.96 14.48 6.44
CA ARG A 100 -2.40 15.19 7.61
C ARG A 100 -3.41 15.40 8.74
N LEU A 101 -4.70 15.32 8.43
CA LEU A 101 -5.80 15.52 9.37
C LEU A 101 -6.34 14.20 9.93
N ARG A 102 -5.86 13.05 9.42
CA ARG A 102 -6.30 11.74 9.87
C ARG A 102 -5.64 11.31 11.17
N PRO A 103 -6.35 10.56 12.03
CA PRO A 103 -5.73 9.84 13.13
C PRO A 103 -4.57 8.96 12.62
N TYR A 104 -3.49 8.90 13.38
CA TYR A 104 -2.29 8.13 12.98
C TYR A 104 -2.60 6.64 12.79
N GLU A 105 -3.58 6.09 13.51
CA GLU A 105 -4.01 4.70 13.41
C GLU A 105 -4.61 4.34 12.04
N GLU A 106 -5.22 5.30 11.36
CA GLU A 106 -5.82 5.10 10.05
C GLU A 106 -4.77 5.06 8.93
N VAL A 107 -3.66 5.76 9.12
CA VAL A 107 -2.59 5.87 8.12
C VAL A 107 -1.40 4.94 8.39
N ALA A 108 -1.33 4.30 9.55
CA ALA A 108 -0.30 3.36 9.92
C ALA A 108 -0.41 2.02 9.16
N PHE A 109 0.73 1.42 8.82
CA PHE A 109 0.82 0.19 8.04
C PHE A 109 0.50 -1.05 8.89
N PRO A 110 -0.52 -1.86 8.55
CA PRO A 110 -0.74 -3.14 9.21
C PRO A 110 0.32 -4.17 8.79
N ARG A 111 0.88 -4.90 9.75
CA ARG A 111 1.87 -5.97 9.54
C ARG A 111 1.72 -7.06 10.61
N GLY A 112 2.12 -8.29 10.24
CA GLY A 112 2.39 -9.34 11.21
C GLY A 112 3.83 -9.26 11.68
N VAL A 113 4.08 -9.50 12.95
CA VAL A 113 5.42 -9.51 13.54
C VAL A 113 5.92 -10.94 13.67
N ASN A 114 7.06 -11.22 13.05
CA ASN A 114 7.70 -12.53 13.13
C ASN A 114 9.21 -12.36 13.40
N ASN A 115 9.79 -13.35 14.04
CA ASN A 115 11.21 -13.44 14.36
C ASN A 115 11.70 -12.33 15.33
N LEU A 116 10.90 -11.92 16.30
CA LEU A 116 11.30 -10.94 17.32
C LEU A 116 12.58 -11.36 18.05
N ALA A 117 12.69 -12.64 18.46
CA ALA A 117 13.86 -13.17 19.15
C ALA A 117 15.12 -13.09 18.29
N LYS A 118 15.02 -13.37 16.96
CA LYS A 118 16.15 -13.31 16.02
C LYS A 118 16.72 -11.90 15.89
N TYR A 119 15.87 -10.89 15.93
CA TYR A 119 16.27 -9.50 15.70
C TYR A 119 16.56 -8.70 16.97
N ARG A 120 16.28 -9.28 18.14
CA ARG A 120 16.61 -8.66 19.44
C ARG A 120 18.13 -8.69 19.67
N HIS A 121 18.70 -7.55 20.04
CA HIS A 121 20.11 -7.45 20.40
C HIS A 121 20.31 -7.60 21.91
N PRO A 122 21.38 -8.25 22.38
CA PRO A 122 21.61 -8.44 23.81
C PRO A 122 21.85 -7.14 24.62
N THR A 123 22.54 -6.17 24.03
CA THR A 123 22.90 -4.89 24.66
C THR A 123 22.23 -3.68 24.04
N GLU A 124 21.79 -3.79 22.78
CA GLU A 124 21.03 -2.77 22.08
C GLU A 124 19.55 -3.22 21.98
N ILE A 125 18.67 -2.38 21.40
CA ILE A 125 17.26 -2.74 21.29
C ILE A 125 17.06 -3.77 20.16
N TYR A 126 17.78 -3.61 19.03
CA TYR A 126 17.63 -4.44 17.84
C TYR A 126 18.93 -4.58 17.05
N ASN A 127 19.04 -5.62 16.23
CA ASN A 127 20.16 -5.88 15.34
C ASN A 127 20.13 -5.01 14.07
N LYS A 128 21.30 -4.73 13.48
CA LYS A 128 21.39 -4.09 12.16
C LYS A 128 20.67 -4.96 11.11
N GLY A 129 19.89 -4.31 10.20
CA GLY A 129 19.14 -5.00 9.16
C GLY A 129 17.79 -5.56 9.61
N THR A 130 17.34 -5.24 10.83
CA THR A 130 15.99 -5.58 11.30
C THR A 130 14.92 -4.93 10.42
N PRO A 131 13.91 -5.70 9.93
CA PRO A 131 12.78 -5.12 9.18
C PRO A 131 12.08 -4.02 9.98
N ILE A 132 11.67 -2.94 9.33
CA ILE A 132 11.17 -1.72 9.96
C ILE A 132 10.05 -1.95 10.97
N HIS A 133 9.07 -2.81 10.65
CA HIS A 133 7.94 -3.12 11.55
C HIS A 133 8.37 -3.96 12.76
N VAL A 134 9.35 -4.86 12.60
CA VAL A 134 9.94 -5.64 13.71
C VAL A 134 10.78 -4.73 14.60
N ARG A 135 11.57 -3.82 13.99
CA ARG A 135 12.31 -2.79 14.72
C ARG A 135 11.35 -1.93 15.56
N GLY A 136 10.27 -1.45 14.95
CA GLY A 136 9.25 -0.70 15.67
C GLY A 136 8.63 -1.47 16.84
N ALA A 137 8.40 -2.79 16.69
CA ALA A 137 7.86 -3.64 17.75
C ALA A 137 8.86 -3.83 18.92
N LEU A 138 10.14 -4.02 18.61
CA LEU A 138 11.20 -4.11 19.63
C LEU A 138 11.37 -2.79 20.39
N LEU A 139 11.29 -1.65 19.68
CA LEU A 139 11.29 -0.31 20.28
C LEU A 139 10.07 -0.12 21.19
N TYR A 140 8.87 -0.45 20.74
CA TYR A 140 7.66 -0.39 21.53
C TYR A 140 7.82 -1.19 22.84
N ASN A 141 8.22 -2.43 22.75
CA ASN A 141 8.43 -3.30 23.91
C ASN A 141 9.49 -2.75 24.88
N HIS A 142 10.58 -2.17 24.33
CA HIS A 142 11.62 -1.53 25.15
C HIS A 142 11.05 -0.33 25.92
N TYR A 143 10.33 0.58 25.27
CA TYR A 143 9.83 1.79 25.90
C TYR A 143 8.66 1.52 26.84
N VAL A 144 7.78 0.55 26.54
CA VAL A 144 6.72 0.12 27.47
C VAL A 144 7.37 -0.32 28.80
N ARG A 145 8.44 -1.12 28.76
CA ARG A 145 9.18 -1.52 29.98
C ARG A 145 9.89 -0.34 30.64
N LYS A 146 10.57 0.48 29.86
CA LYS A 146 11.32 1.66 30.37
C LYS A 146 10.42 2.65 31.13
N TYR A 147 9.19 2.83 30.66
CA TYR A 147 8.21 3.70 31.31
C TYR A 147 7.34 2.98 32.36
N GLY A 148 7.47 1.66 32.52
CA GLY A 148 6.73 0.86 33.51
C GLY A 148 5.23 0.83 33.27
N VAL A 149 4.80 0.84 32.00
CA VAL A 149 3.38 0.91 31.60
C VAL A 149 2.81 -0.41 31.08
N GLU A 150 3.48 -1.55 31.35
CA GLU A 150 3.08 -2.89 30.89
C GLU A 150 1.66 -3.27 31.34
N ASN A 151 1.22 -2.79 32.49
CA ASN A 151 -0.15 -3.08 32.99
C ASN A 151 -1.25 -2.46 32.13
N LYS A 152 -0.94 -1.39 31.38
CA LYS A 152 -1.90 -0.70 30.50
C LYS A 152 -1.67 -1.06 29.04
N HIS A 153 -0.43 -1.29 28.66
CA HIS A 153 -0.01 -1.52 27.29
C HIS A 153 0.74 -2.87 27.21
N PRO A 154 0.09 -3.93 26.74
CA PRO A 154 0.71 -5.23 26.62
C PRO A 154 1.88 -5.21 25.64
N LEU A 155 2.91 -6.02 25.90
CA LEU A 155 4.04 -6.18 25.03
C LEU A 155 3.62 -6.90 23.73
N ILE A 156 4.14 -6.45 22.61
CA ILE A 156 3.95 -7.11 21.31
C ILE A 156 4.66 -8.47 21.33
N GLN A 157 3.91 -9.52 20.96
CA GLN A 157 4.37 -10.91 20.93
C GLN A 157 4.60 -11.40 19.49
N GLU A 158 5.28 -12.54 19.38
CA GLU A 158 5.50 -13.25 18.11
C GLU A 158 4.15 -13.60 17.45
N GLY A 159 4.05 -13.36 16.14
CA GLY A 159 2.85 -13.68 15.35
C GLY A 159 1.71 -12.66 15.43
N GLU A 160 1.81 -11.66 16.28
CA GLU A 160 0.75 -10.65 16.43
C GLU A 160 0.62 -9.72 15.21
N LYS A 161 -0.60 -9.26 14.98
CA LYS A 161 -0.90 -8.21 13.99
C LYS A 161 -0.77 -6.85 14.66
N ILE A 162 0.15 -6.05 14.15
CA ILE A 162 0.43 -4.70 14.63
C ILE A 162 0.23 -3.67 13.51
N LYS A 163 0.29 -2.42 13.88
CA LYS A 163 0.49 -1.31 12.95
C LYS A 163 1.86 -0.68 13.22
N PHE A 164 2.53 -0.20 12.17
CA PHE A 164 3.72 0.62 12.33
C PHE A 164 3.60 1.92 11.53
N MET A 165 4.29 2.94 11.97
CA MET A 165 4.33 4.23 11.31
C MET A 165 5.73 4.83 11.32
N TYR A 166 5.96 5.75 10.38
CA TYR A 166 7.16 6.56 10.34
C TYR A 166 7.06 7.74 11.29
N LEU A 167 8.19 8.13 11.87
CA LEU A 167 8.32 9.27 12.76
C LEU A 167 9.34 10.26 12.18
N LYS A 168 9.04 11.54 12.33
CA LYS A 168 10.00 12.62 12.10
C LYS A 168 11.09 12.59 13.17
N THR A 169 12.31 12.91 12.78
CA THR A 169 13.47 13.07 13.68
C THR A 169 13.96 14.52 13.63
N PRO A 170 14.44 15.07 14.75
CA PRO A 170 14.59 14.44 16.08
C PRO A 170 13.25 14.29 16.82
N ASN A 171 13.12 13.24 17.63
CA ASN A 171 11.98 12.97 18.51
C ASN A 171 12.48 12.34 19.83
N PRO A 172 11.62 12.20 20.87
CA PRO A 172 12.03 11.67 22.18
C PRO A 172 12.60 10.25 22.17
N LEU A 173 12.27 9.45 21.15
CA LEU A 173 12.76 8.08 21.04
C LEU A 173 14.07 7.99 20.21
N HIS A 174 14.49 9.08 19.55
CA HIS A 174 15.62 9.13 18.61
C HIS A 174 15.52 8.11 17.46
N GLU A 175 14.29 7.73 17.07
CA GLU A 175 14.00 6.69 16.10
C GLU A 175 13.01 7.18 15.04
N ASN A 176 13.12 6.65 13.82
CA ASN A 176 12.27 7.06 12.70
C ASN A 176 11.05 6.16 12.49
N THR A 177 10.77 5.23 13.39
CA THR A 177 9.62 4.33 13.32
C THR A 177 9.20 3.86 14.71
N ILE A 178 7.93 3.53 14.84
CA ILE A 178 7.37 2.82 15.99
C ILE A 178 6.28 1.87 15.50
N SER A 179 6.16 0.70 16.13
CA SER A 179 4.99 -0.16 15.99
C SER A 179 4.14 -0.07 17.24
N PHE A 180 2.86 -0.39 17.11
CA PHE A 180 1.93 -0.36 18.22
C PHE A 180 0.78 -1.35 18.00
N PHE A 181 0.15 -1.70 19.10
CA PHE A 181 -1.04 -2.53 19.16
C PHE A 181 -2.16 -1.72 19.82
N GLY A 182 -3.25 -1.48 19.08
CA GLY A 182 -4.29 -0.55 19.55
C GLY A 182 -3.83 0.91 19.50
N GLU A 183 -3.68 1.53 20.67
CA GLU A 183 -3.23 2.91 20.82
C GLU A 183 -1.77 2.99 21.27
N LEU A 184 -1.12 4.11 20.94
CA LEU A 184 0.22 4.40 21.46
C LEU A 184 0.15 4.85 22.91
N PRO A 185 1.09 4.39 23.78
CA PRO A 185 1.23 4.96 25.11
C PRO A 185 1.49 6.46 25.04
N LYS A 186 0.68 7.27 25.75
CA LYS A 186 0.84 8.74 25.83
C LYS A 186 2.20 9.13 26.42
N GLU A 187 2.73 8.29 27.29
CA GLU A 187 4.04 8.42 27.92
C GLU A 187 5.19 8.51 26.92
N PHE A 188 5.02 7.99 25.68
CA PHE A 188 6.03 8.10 24.62
C PHE A 188 6.16 9.55 24.08
N GLY A 189 5.11 10.34 24.15
CA GLY A 189 5.11 11.75 23.72
C GLY A 189 5.40 11.95 22.23
N ILE A 190 5.12 10.95 21.38
CA ILE A 190 5.54 10.92 19.96
C ILE A 190 4.42 11.16 18.94
N GLU A 191 3.18 11.31 19.37
CA GLU A 191 2.03 11.50 18.44
C GLU A 191 2.25 12.70 17.50
N LYS A 192 2.80 13.81 18.00
CA LYS A 192 3.10 15.00 17.19
C LYS A 192 4.26 14.82 16.19
N TYR A 193 5.02 13.74 16.32
CA TYR A 193 6.14 13.43 15.44
C TYR A 193 5.78 12.43 14.33
N VAL A 194 4.50 12.08 14.17
CA VAL A 194 4.07 11.23 13.05
C VAL A 194 4.47 11.88 11.73
N ASP A 195 5.15 11.12 10.88
CA ASP A 195 5.57 11.57 9.56
C ASP A 195 4.49 11.25 8.52
N TYR A 196 3.43 12.06 8.51
CA TYR A 196 2.32 11.93 7.56
C TYR A 196 2.77 12.07 6.11
N GLN A 197 3.83 12.80 5.82
CA GLN A 197 4.35 12.94 4.47
C GLN A 197 4.93 11.59 3.98
N THR A 198 5.79 10.97 4.77
CA THR A 198 6.34 9.63 4.44
C THR A 198 5.24 8.57 4.40
N GLN A 199 4.22 8.64 5.29
CA GLN A 199 3.07 7.74 5.26
C GLN A 199 2.31 7.87 3.94
N PHE A 200 2.00 9.09 3.50
CA PHE A 200 1.35 9.38 2.23
C PHE A 200 2.18 8.90 1.04
N GLU A 201 3.46 9.23 1.01
CA GLU A 201 4.35 8.85 -0.09
C GLU A 201 4.40 7.33 -0.27
N LYS A 202 4.66 6.58 0.79
CA LYS A 202 4.83 5.13 0.73
C LYS A 202 3.52 4.35 0.55
N SER A 203 2.41 4.86 1.08
CA SER A 203 1.13 4.16 1.02
C SER A 203 0.31 4.49 -0.23
N PHE A 204 0.46 5.70 -0.77
CA PHE A 204 -0.36 6.20 -1.86
C PHE A 204 0.47 6.61 -3.09
N LEU A 205 1.46 7.48 -2.93
CA LEU A 205 2.13 8.09 -4.07
C LEU A 205 3.06 7.11 -4.80
N GLU A 206 3.91 6.36 -4.10
CA GLU A 206 4.82 5.38 -4.71
C GLU A 206 4.06 4.29 -5.49
N PRO A 207 2.99 3.65 -4.92
CA PRO A 207 2.16 2.72 -5.68
C PRO A 207 1.51 3.35 -6.93
N LEU A 208 1.05 4.60 -6.81
CA LEU A 208 0.41 5.32 -7.91
C LEU A 208 1.39 5.65 -9.02
N LYS A 209 2.61 6.10 -8.70
CA LYS A 209 3.68 6.40 -9.67
C LYS A 209 3.96 5.25 -10.63
N ASN A 210 3.94 4.01 -10.13
CA ASN A 210 4.15 2.82 -10.96
C ASN A 210 3.07 2.65 -12.04
N VAL A 211 1.83 3.06 -11.75
CA VAL A 211 0.73 3.02 -12.72
C VAL A 211 0.86 4.20 -13.70
N LEU A 212 1.16 5.40 -13.20
CA LEU A 212 1.29 6.60 -14.02
C LEU A 212 2.40 6.50 -15.06
N GLN A 213 3.53 5.90 -14.69
CA GLN A 213 4.64 5.64 -15.62
C GLN A 213 4.23 4.80 -16.84
N CYS A 214 3.29 3.85 -16.67
CA CYS A 214 2.83 3.00 -17.76
C CYS A 214 1.96 3.75 -18.78
N ILE A 215 1.36 4.88 -18.41
CA ILE A 215 0.45 5.68 -19.26
C ILE A 215 1.01 7.06 -19.61
N GLY A 216 2.25 7.36 -19.20
CA GLY A 216 2.91 8.64 -19.45
C GLY A 216 2.30 9.82 -18.68
N TRP A 217 1.58 9.56 -17.58
CA TRP A 217 1.01 10.62 -16.74
C TRP A 217 1.97 11.02 -15.62
N THR A 218 1.77 12.24 -15.10
CA THR A 218 2.56 12.80 -13.99
C THR A 218 1.70 12.93 -12.74
N HIS A 219 2.35 12.97 -11.58
CA HIS A 219 1.70 13.17 -10.28
C HIS A 219 1.79 14.62 -9.79
N GLU A 220 2.43 15.48 -10.57
CA GLU A 220 2.64 16.92 -10.30
C GLU A 220 2.46 17.70 -11.60
N LYS A 221 1.97 18.93 -11.51
CA LYS A 221 1.89 19.83 -12.67
C LYS A 221 3.29 20.12 -13.18
N THR A 222 3.55 19.82 -14.44
CA THR A 222 4.82 20.18 -15.09
C THR A 222 4.82 21.68 -15.32
N ILE A 223 5.67 22.41 -14.62
CA ILE A 223 5.89 23.82 -14.87
C ILE A 223 6.75 23.89 -16.15
N THR A 224 6.14 24.22 -17.28
CA THR A 224 6.85 24.49 -18.52
C THR A 224 7.34 25.94 -18.53
N ILE A 225 8.50 26.21 -19.14
CA ILE A 225 9.06 27.58 -19.27
C ILE A 225 8.01 28.53 -19.89
N SER A 226 7.16 28.03 -20.78
CA SER A 226 6.05 28.80 -21.39
C SER A 226 5.01 29.29 -20.37
N SER A 227 4.83 28.62 -19.22
CA SER A 227 3.90 29.08 -18.17
C SER A 227 4.42 30.26 -17.33
N PHE A 228 5.68 30.67 -17.53
CA PHE A 228 6.24 31.89 -16.94
C PHE A 228 6.06 33.12 -17.82
N PHE A 229 5.64 32.95 -19.07
CA PHE A 229 5.48 34.04 -20.04
C PHE A 229 4.02 34.30 -20.46
N SER A 230 3.07 33.62 -19.80
CA SER A 230 1.62 33.85 -19.91
C SER A 230 1.09 34.57 -18.65
#